data_ab84131dd2fdfe27ff09520810fab6da
#
_entry.id   ab84131dd2fdfe27ff09520810fab6da
#
_cell.length_a   1.000
_cell.length_b   1.000
_cell.length_c   1.000
_cell.angle_alpha   90.00
_cell.angle_beta   90.00
_cell.angle_gamma   90.00
#
_symmetry.space_group_name_H-M   'P 1'
#
loop_
_entity.id
_entity.type
_entity.pdbx_description
1 polymer ?
#
loop_
_entity_poly.entity_id
_entity_poly.type
_entity_poly.pdbx_seq_one_letter_code
_entity_poly.pdbx_strand_id
1 'polypeptide(L)'
;VNILSIETATPVCGIALFRQGELVDVREEMLHRTHAEKLPIYFEELRDITNLKVTELDGIAVSIGPGSFTGLRIGLSYAKGLAFSADIPLVPVPTLQAMVLGTKPRKGTVRCLLHSHKDIAYGQDYKVESSLFTTVGNTEVKTVAEHLESLPAGIDILHFGCDELLSNTDTSVVKAIPSACNVGKLACDSYDDLVERDFYELEPDYMSVFKLGEKLQK
;
A
#
# COMPACT_ATOMS: atom_id res chain seq x y z
N VAL A 1 -2.89 16.50 -11.31
CA VAL A 1 -2.13 15.37 -11.89
C VAL A 1 -3.06 14.25 -12.34
N ASN A 2 -2.64 13.51 -13.39
CA ASN A 2 -3.29 12.34 -13.94
C ASN A 2 -2.47 11.11 -13.55
N ILE A 3 -3.02 10.20 -12.76
CA ILE A 3 -2.29 9.06 -12.18
C ILE A 3 -3.05 7.76 -12.48
N LEU A 4 -2.32 6.75 -12.91
CA LEU A 4 -2.76 5.37 -12.84
C LEU A 4 -2.13 4.73 -11.60
N SER A 5 -2.93 4.20 -10.70
CA SER A 5 -2.45 3.62 -9.45
C SER A 5 -2.65 2.12 -9.39
N ILE A 6 -1.71 1.42 -8.74
CA ILE A 6 -1.66 -0.05 -8.65
C ILE A 6 -1.50 -0.46 -7.19
N GLU A 7 -2.37 -1.37 -6.72
CA GLU A 7 -2.28 -2.04 -5.42
C GLU A 7 -2.14 -3.54 -5.61
N THR A 8 -1.06 -4.11 -5.09
CA THR A 8 -0.80 -5.56 -5.11
C THR A 8 -0.03 -6.04 -3.87
N ALA A 9 0.18 -5.15 -2.89
CA ALA A 9 0.97 -5.46 -1.69
C ALA A 9 0.27 -6.46 -0.75
N THR A 10 -1.02 -6.73 -0.95
CA THR A 10 -1.88 -7.58 -0.11
C THR A 10 -2.70 -8.54 -0.99
N PRO A 11 -3.63 -9.35 -0.44
CA PRO A 11 -4.61 -10.06 -1.26
C PRO A 11 -5.48 -9.16 -2.15
N VAL A 12 -5.53 -7.85 -1.91
CA VAL A 12 -6.18 -6.93 -2.84
C VAL A 12 -5.31 -6.77 -4.08
N CYS A 13 -5.92 -6.93 -5.24
CA CYS A 13 -5.34 -6.62 -6.54
C CYS A 13 -6.20 -5.54 -7.19
N GLY A 14 -5.64 -4.37 -7.43
CA GLY A 14 -6.41 -3.26 -7.94
C GLY A 14 -5.60 -2.32 -8.82
N ILE A 15 -6.36 -1.62 -9.68
CA ILE A 15 -5.89 -0.52 -10.51
C ILE A 15 -6.96 0.58 -10.52
N ALA A 16 -6.54 1.85 -10.41
CA ALA A 16 -7.46 2.97 -10.46
C ALA A 16 -6.88 4.11 -11.31
N LEU A 17 -7.75 4.83 -12.00
CA LEU A 17 -7.38 5.99 -12.80
C LEU A 17 -7.85 7.27 -12.11
N PHE A 18 -6.95 8.21 -11.97
CA PHE A 18 -7.22 9.58 -11.53
C PHE A 18 -6.95 10.55 -12.67
N ARG A 19 -7.84 11.51 -12.87
CA ARG A 19 -7.64 12.65 -13.76
C ARG A 19 -7.84 13.93 -12.97
N GLN A 20 -6.88 14.84 -13.05
CA GLN A 20 -6.89 16.11 -12.29
C GLN A 20 -7.04 15.89 -10.78
N GLY A 21 -6.50 14.77 -10.26
CA GLY A 21 -6.60 14.40 -8.83
C GLY A 21 -7.91 13.74 -8.41
N GLU A 22 -8.88 13.58 -9.33
CA GLU A 22 -10.18 12.98 -9.06
C GLU A 22 -10.25 11.55 -9.62
N LEU A 23 -10.84 10.62 -8.84
CA LEU A 23 -11.05 9.24 -9.26
C LEU A 23 -12.01 9.17 -10.45
N VAL A 24 -11.55 8.55 -11.54
CA VAL A 24 -12.38 8.32 -12.75
C VAL A 24 -13.00 6.94 -12.74
N ASP A 25 -12.21 5.89 -12.51
CA ASP A 25 -12.66 4.51 -12.47
C ASP A 25 -11.67 3.62 -11.72
N VAL A 26 -12.14 2.47 -11.25
CA VAL A 26 -11.36 1.49 -10.49
C VAL A 26 -11.77 0.06 -10.84
N ARG A 27 -10.77 -0.83 -10.90
CA ARG A 27 -10.93 -2.28 -10.94
C ARG A 27 -10.15 -2.88 -9.78
N GLU A 28 -10.85 -3.52 -8.86
CA GLU A 28 -10.23 -4.01 -7.63
C GLU A 28 -10.99 -5.20 -7.08
N GLU A 29 -10.28 -6.26 -6.74
CA GLU A 29 -10.84 -7.46 -6.12
C GLU A 29 -9.87 -8.02 -5.08
N MET A 30 -10.41 -8.77 -4.10
CA MET A 30 -9.62 -9.56 -3.19
C MET A 30 -9.34 -10.92 -3.82
N LEU A 31 -8.06 -11.19 -4.12
CA LEU A 31 -7.63 -12.34 -4.91
C LEU A 31 -6.64 -13.23 -4.14
N HIS A 32 -6.66 -14.52 -4.44
CA HIS A 32 -5.67 -15.47 -3.96
C HIS A 32 -4.70 -15.84 -5.09
N ARG A 33 -3.47 -15.28 -5.06
CA ARG A 33 -2.32 -15.65 -5.92
C ARG A 33 -2.51 -15.49 -7.44
N THR A 34 -3.47 -14.68 -7.90
CA THR A 34 -3.73 -14.45 -9.33
C THR A 34 -3.43 -13.02 -9.79
N HIS A 35 -2.70 -12.25 -8.99
CA HIS A 35 -2.38 -10.83 -9.28
C HIS A 35 -1.70 -10.65 -10.65
N ALA A 36 -0.73 -11.51 -11.00
CA ALA A 36 -0.01 -11.41 -12.27
C ALA A 36 -0.92 -11.63 -13.49
N GLU A 37 -1.97 -12.44 -13.34
CA GLU A 37 -2.94 -12.72 -14.40
C GLU A 37 -3.99 -11.62 -14.50
N LYS A 38 -4.46 -11.13 -13.35
CA LYS A 38 -5.60 -10.20 -13.26
C LYS A 38 -5.22 -8.75 -13.51
N LEU A 39 -4.06 -8.31 -13.05
CA LEU A 39 -3.65 -6.92 -13.19
C LEU A 39 -3.64 -6.41 -14.65
N PRO A 40 -3.10 -7.17 -15.64
CA PRO A 40 -3.20 -6.78 -17.03
C PRO A 40 -4.64 -6.72 -17.55
N ILE A 41 -5.51 -7.63 -17.11
CA ILE A 41 -6.92 -7.64 -17.50
C ILE A 41 -7.63 -6.38 -16.99
N TYR A 42 -7.42 -6.02 -15.71
CA TYR A 42 -8.00 -4.80 -15.15
C TYR A 42 -7.49 -3.54 -15.84
N PHE A 43 -6.22 -3.53 -16.24
CA PHE A 43 -5.68 -2.42 -17.05
C PHE A 43 -6.40 -2.29 -18.40
N GLU A 44 -6.57 -3.39 -19.15
CA GLU A 44 -7.26 -3.38 -20.43
C GLU A 44 -8.73 -2.93 -20.28
N GLU A 45 -9.45 -3.48 -19.31
CA GLU A 45 -10.85 -3.09 -19.03
C GLU A 45 -10.96 -1.59 -18.71
N LEU A 46 -10.08 -1.09 -17.82
CA LEU A 46 -10.07 0.32 -17.43
C LEU A 46 -9.69 1.21 -18.61
N ARG A 47 -8.69 0.81 -19.39
CA ARG A 47 -8.26 1.52 -20.60
C ARG A 47 -9.40 1.66 -21.61
N ASP A 48 -10.11 0.57 -21.88
CA ASP A 48 -11.18 0.54 -22.90
C ASP A 48 -12.39 1.40 -22.49
N ILE A 49 -12.77 1.38 -21.20
CA ILE A 49 -13.89 2.17 -20.69
C ILE A 49 -13.55 3.66 -20.60
N THR A 50 -12.33 3.99 -20.19
CA THR A 50 -11.93 5.39 -19.95
C THR A 50 -11.21 6.05 -21.13
N ASN A 51 -10.96 5.30 -22.22
CA ASN A 51 -10.11 5.71 -23.33
C ASN A 51 -8.72 6.19 -22.87
N LEU A 52 -8.14 5.47 -21.89
CA LEU A 52 -6.85 5.83 -21.31
C LEU A 52 -5.72 5.67 -22.33
N LYS A 53 -4.91 6.71 -22.46
CA LYS A 53 -3.59 6.64 -23.09
C LYS A 53 -2.53 6.86 -22.01
N VAL A 54 -1.62 5.91 -21.88
CA VAL A 54 -0.59 5.96 -20.83
C VAL A 54 0.29 7.19 -20.97
N THR A 55 0.51 7.69 -22.19
CA THR A 55 1.26 8.91 -22.49
C THR A 55 0.58 10.21 -22.03
N GLU A 56 -0.69 10.16 -21.60
CA GLU A 56 -1.40 11.32 -21.05
C GLU A 56 -1.34 11.36 -19.51
N LEU A 57 -0.67 10.39 -18.90
CA LEU A 57 -0.47 10.34 -17.43
C LEU A 57 0.76 11.12 -17.03
N ASP A 58 0.69 11.72 -15.85
CA ASP A 58 1.83 12.37 -15.20
C ASP A 58 2.72 11.36 -14.46
N GLY A 59 2.19 10.16 -14.16
CA GLY A 59 2.94 9.07 -13.53
C GLY A 59 2.13 7.81 -13.26
N ILE A 60 2.83 6.72 -12.92
CA ILE A 60 2.24 5.46 -12.46
C ILE A 60 2.52 5.32 -10.96
N ALA A 61 1.47 5.34 -10.16
CA ALA A 61 1.59 5.10 -8.72
C ALA A 61 1.52 3.60 -8.42
N VAL A 62 2.31 3.15 -7.46
CA VAL A 62 2.33 1.75 -7.04
C VAL A 62 2.65 1.62 -5.56
N SER A 63 1.93 0.75 -4.85
CA SER A 63 2.30 0.39 -3.49
C SER A 63 3.63 -0.35 -3.47
N ILE A 64 4.61 0.19 -2.71
CA ILE A 64 5.99 -0.35 -2.66
C ILE A 64 6.27 -1.13 -1.38
N GLY A 65 5.35 -1.23 -0.47
CA GLY A 65 5.54 -1.96 0.79
C GLY A 65 5.26 -1.13 2.04
N PRO A 66 5.28 -1.82 3.19
CA PRO A 66 5.44 -3.27 3.34
C PRO A 66 4.27 -4.10 2.79
N GLY A 67 4.50 -5.40 2.58
CA GLY A 67 3.45 -6.30 2.10
C GLY A 67 3.96 -7.65 1.56
N SER A 68 3.14 -8.29 0.74
CA SER A 68 3.46 -9.56 0.08
C SER A 68 4.68 -9.43 -0.84
N PHE A 69 5.72 -10.20 -0.57
CA PHE A 69 6.95 -10.22 -1.39
C PHE A 69 6.69 -10.43 -2.89
N THR A 70 5.82 -11.39 -3.23
CA THR A 70 5.45 -11.67 -4.62
C THR A 70 4.56 -10.58 -5.19
N GLY A 71 3.57 -10.13 -4.42
CA GLY A 71 2.63 -9.09 -4.85
C GLY A 71 3.34 -7.78 -5.16
N LEU A 72 4.20 -7.31 -4.28
CA LEU A 72 4.99 -6.08 -4.49
C LEU A 72 5.83 -6.13 -5.77
N ARG A 73 6.46 -7.28 -6.06
CA ARG A 73 7.23 -7.46 -7.30
C ARG A 73 6.35 -7.43 -8.55
N ILE A 74 5.18 -8.06 -8.50
CA ILE A 74 4.22 -8.04 -9.61
C ILE A 74 3.81 -6.60 -9.91
N GLY A 75 3.35 -5.86 -8.90
CA GLY A 75 2.91 -4.48 -9.06
C GLY A 75 4.01 -3.56 -9.57
N LEU A 76 5.17 -3.60 -8.92
CA LEU A 76 6.30 -2.74 -9.30
C LEU A 76 6.83 -3.06 -10.70
N SER A 77 6.94 -4.35 -11.07
CA SER A 77 7.39 -4.73 -12.42
C SER A 77 6.41 -4.28 -13.49
N TYR A 78 5.12 -4.41 -13.23
CA TYR A 78 4.07 -3.95 -14.14
C TYR A 78 4.08 -2.41 -14.27
N ALA A 79 4.18 -1.70 -13.15
CA ALA A 79 4.28 -0.25 -13.12
C ALA A 79 5.52 0.26 -13.89
N LYS A 80 6.69 -0.35 -13.66
CA LYS A 80 7.93 -0.04 -14.41
C LYS A 80 7.77 -0.25 -15.91
N GLY A 81 7.11 -1.35 -16.32
CA GLY A 81 6.86 -1.62 -17.74
C GLY A 81 6.00 -0.55 -18.41
N LEU A 82 4.93 -0.11 -17.76
CA LEU A 82 4.06 0.97 -18.25
C LEU A 82 4.81 2.31 -18.28
N ALA A 83 5.48 2.68 -17.21
CA ALA A 83 6.23 3.92 -17.08
C ALA A 83 7.34 4.03 -18.13
N PHE A 84 8.12 2.96 -18.31
CA PHE A 84 9.15 2.87 -19.33
C PHE A 84 8.60 3.02 -20.75
N SER A 85 7.47 2.35 -21.06
CA SER A 85 6.88 2.40 -22.38
C SER A 85 6.37 3.78 -22.80
N ALA A 86 6.05 4.64 -21.84
CA ALA A 86 5.46 5.95 -22.06
C ALA A 86 6.40 7.12 -21.68
N ASP A 87 7.62 6.81 -21.22
CA ASP A 87 8.61 7.78 -20.72
C ASP A 87 8.06 8.70 -19.62
N ILE A 88 7.36 8.11 -18.65
CA ILE A 88 6.77 8.81 -17.51
C ILE A 88 7.31 8.27 -16.18
N PRO A 89 7.29 9.07 -15.09
CA PRO A 89 7.83 8.65 -13.80
C PRO A 89 6.97 7.61 -13.08
N LEU A 90 7.55 6.98 -12.05
CA LEU A 90 6.82 6.26 -11.01
C LEU A 90 6.52 7.18 -9.82
N VAL A 91 5.47 6.80 -9.08
CA VAL A 91 5.13 7.41 -7.80
C VAL A 91 5.03 6.28 -6.77
N PRO A 92 6.14 5.95 -6.09
CA PRO A 92 6.17 4.90 -5.08
C PRO A 92 5.39 5.31 -3.84
N VAL A 93 4.37 4.53 -3.47
CA VAL A 93 3.46 4.85 -2.36
C VAL A 93 3.63 3.85 -1.22
N PRO A 94 3.96 4.28 0.01
CA PRO A 94 4.03 3.40 1.17
C PRO A 94 2.66 2.80 1.50
N THR A 95 2.58 1.46 1.59
CA THR A 95 1.32 0.72 1.77
C THR A 95 0.56 1.15 3.03
N LEU A 96 1.26 1.27 4.17
CA LEU A 96 0.62 1.64 5.44
C LEU A 96 0.05 3.08 5.40
N GLN A 97 0.72 4.00 4.70
CA GLN A 97 0.21 5.37 4.52
C GLN A 97 -1.08 5.39 3.71
N ALA A 98 -1.13 4.64 2.61
CA ALA A 98 -2.34 4.50 1.80
C ALA A 98 -3.50 3.89 2.61
N MET A 99 -3.22 2.92 3.49
CA MET A 99 -4.21 2.34 4.41
C MET A 99 -4.77 3.39 5.38
N VAL A 100 -3.92 4.21 5.99
CA VAL A 100 -4.34 5.27 6.91
C VAL A 100 -5.25 6.27 6.21
N LEU A 101 -4.88 6.71 5.01
CA LEU A 101 -5.68 7.65 4.22
C LEU A 101 -7.11 7.13 3.98
N GLY A 102 -7.25 5.84 3.69
CA GLY A 102 -8.54 5.21 3.39
C GLY A 102 -9.52 5.14 4.55
N THR A 103 -9.05 5.22 5.80
CA THR A 103 -9.89 5.04 6.99
C THR A 103 -10.45 6.31 7.58
N LYS A 104 -9.94 7.49 7.20
CA LYS A 104 -10.31 8.78 7.79
C LYS A 104 -10.26 8.75 9.33
N PRO A 105 -9.13 8.39 9.94
CA PRO A 105 -9.03 8.15 11.37
C PRO A 105 -9.32 9.41 12.18
N ARG A 106 -9.66 9.22 13.47
CA ARG A 106 -9.85 10.33 14.39
C ARG A 106 -8.55 11.12 14.57
N LYS A 107 -8.68 12.39 14.97
CA LYS A 107 -7.51 13.19 15.38
C LYS A 107 -6.79 12.54 16.55
N GLY A 108 -5.48 12.53 16.50
CA GLY A 108 -4.63 11.93 17.50
C GLY A 108 -3.61 10.98 16.88
N THR A 109 -3.02 10.13 17.68
CA THR A 109 -2.12 9.09 17.18
C THR A 109 -2.92 7.82 16.86
N VAL A 110 -2.60 7.16 15.77
CA VAL A 110 -3.14 5.84 15.40
C VAL A 110 -1.98 4.90 15.07
N ARG A 111 -2.14 3.60 15.36
CA ARG A 111 -1.22 2.56 14.91
C ARG A 111 -1.84 1.82 13.74
N CYS A 112 -1.14 1.78 12.61
CA CYS A 112 -1.54 0.99 11.45
C CYS A 112 -0.79 -0.33 11.43
N LEU A 113 -1.51 -1.45 11.40
CA LEU A 113 -0.97 -2.81 11.37
C LEU A 113 -1.36 -3.51 10.07
N LEU A 114 -0.37 -4.09 9.40
CA LEU A 114 -0.57 -4.96 8.25
C LEU A 114 -0.05 -6.35 8.57
N HIS A 115 -0.92 -7.36 8.54
CA HIS A 115 -0.53 -8.74 8.79
C HIS A 115 0.50 -9.23 7.77
N SER A 116 1.54 -9.89 8.28
CA SER A 116 2.58 -10.51 7.46
C SER A 116 2.38 -12.02 7.36
N HIS A 117 2.64 -12.74 8.45
CA HIS A 117 2.46 -14.19 8.55
C HIS A 117 2.40 -14.62 10.01
N LYS A 118 1.69 -15.71 10.32
CA LYS A 118 1.48 -16.20 11.68
C LYS A 118 0.93 -15.09 12.59
N ASP A 119 1.69 -14.70 13.61
CA ASP A 119 1.39 -13.64 14.56
C ASP A 119 2.14 -12.32 14.30
N ILE A 120 2.93 -12.26 13.21
CA ILE A 120 3.75 -11.12 12.85
C ILE A 120 2.97 -10.11 12.01
N ALA A 121 3.12 -8.83 12.35
CA ALA A 121 2.60 -7.70 11.57
C ALA A 121 3.68 -6.63 11.35
N TYR A 122 3.53 -5.88 10.26
CA TYR A 122 4.18 -4.59 10.06
C TYR A 122 3.37 -3.54 10.80
N GLY A 123 4.00 -2.71 11.59
CA GLY A 123 3.34 -1.67 12.38
C GLY A 123 4.00 -0.32 12.23
N GLN A 124 3.19 0.73 12.09
CA GLN A 124 3.67 2.12 12.01
C GLN A 124 2.68 3.04 12.70
N ASP A 125 3.20 3.99 13.49
CA ASP A 125 2.38 5.01 14.12
C ASP A 125 2.26 6.23 13.21
N TYR A 126 1.07 6.86 13.26
CA TYR A 126 0.75 8.08 12.52
C TYR A 126 0.08 9.09 13.43
N LYS A 127 0.50 10.34 13.35
CA LYS A 127 -0.19 11.47 13.96
C LYS A 127 -1.16 12.05 12.94
N VAL A 128 -2.43 12.07 13.29
CA VAL A 128 -3.53 12.55 12.44
C VAL A 128 -4.01 13.91 12.90
N GLU A 129 -3.98 14.89 12.01
CA GLU A 129 -4.44 16.24 12.25
C GLU A 129 -5.43 16.66 11.14
N SER A 130 -6.73 16.53 11.41
CA SER A 130 -7.80 16.77 10.42
C SER A 130 -7.76 15.77 9.25
N SER A 131 -7.40 16.20 8.06
CA SER A 131 -7.23 15.35 6.86
C SER A 131 -5.78 14.99 6.55
N LEU A 132 -4.84 15.54 7.34
CA LEU A 132 -3.41 15.28 7.16
C LEU A 132 -2.93 14.27 8.20
N PHE A 133 -1.95 13.48 7.84
CA PHE A 133 -1.24 12.61 8.77
C PHE A 133 0.26 12.63 8.51
N THR A 134 1.02 12.42 9.57
CA THR A 134 2.48 12.33 9.51
C THR A 134 2.95 11.04 10.19
N THR A 135 3.99 10.42 9.66
CA THR A 135 4.62 9.24 10.26
C THR A 135 5.27 9.58 11.59
N VAL A 136 5.17 8.67 12.55
CA VAL A 136 5.84 8.76 13.86
C VAL A 136 6.76 7.55 14.01
N GLY A 137 8.06 7.80 14.09
CA GLY A 137 9.06 6.73 14.14
C GLY A 137 9.23 5.97 12.84
N ASN A 138 9.69 4.74 12.91
CA ASN A 138 9.90 3.85 11.76
C ASN A 138 8.88 2.72 11.77
N THR A 139 8.65 2.11 10.60
CA THR A 139 7.90 0.86 10.52
C THR A 139 8.64 -0.25 11.28
N GLU A 140 7.93 -0.97 12.12
CA GLU A 140 8.46 -2.08 12.91
C GLU A 140 7.86 -3.41 12.46
N VAL A 141 8.64 -4.48 12.57
CA VAL A 141 8.20 -5.87 12.30
C VAL A 141 8.23 -6.64 13.61
N LYS A 142 7.07 -6.89 14.18
CA LYS A 142 6.91 -7.50 15.51
C LYS A 142 5.68 -8.42 15.52
N THR A 143 5.52 -9.20 16.58
CA THR A 143 4.25 -9.88 16.83
C THR A 143 3.15 -8.85 17.13
N VAL A 144 1.90 -9.20 16.82
CA VAL A 144 0.76 -8.33 17.17
C VAL A 144 0.69 -8.11 18.69
N ALA A 145 1.04 -9.10 19.50
CA ALA A 145 1.12 -8.96 20.95
C ALA A 145 2.14 -7.88 21.39
N GLU A 146 3.36 -7.89 20.84
CA GLU A 146 4.36 -6.85 21.13
C GLU A 146 3.92 -5.47 20.66
N HIS A 147 3.19 -5.38 19.53
CA HIS A 147 2.59 -4.13 19.09
C HIS A 147 1.55 -3.62 20.08
N LEU A 148 0.74 -4.50 20.68
CA LEU A 148 -0.26 -4.14 21.70
C LEU A 148 0.40 -3.73 23.03
N GLU A 149 1.43 -4.45 23.48
CA GLU A 149 2.18 -4.12 24.72
C GLU A 149 2.84 -2.74 24.65
N SER A 150 3.30 -2.34 23.47
CA SER A 150 3.93 -1.03 23.24
C SER A 150 2.93 0.08 22.86
N LEU A 151 1.62 -0.21 22.89
CA LEU A 151 0.60 0.74 22.45
C LEU A 151 0.33 1.78 23.56
N PRO A 152 0.50 3.09 23.30
CA PRO A 152 0.09 4.11 24.26
C PRO A 152 -1.43 4.10 24.50
N ALA A 153 -1.85 4.50 25.69
CA ALA A 153 -3.29 4.52 26.02
C ALA A 153 -4.08 5.47 25.13
N GLY A 154 -5.28 5.04 24.69
CA GLY A 154 -6.22 5.85 23.91
C GLY A 154 -5.88 5.97 22.42
N ILE A 155 -4.99 5.11 21.90
CA ILE A 155 -4.66 5.03 20.48
C ILE A 155 -5.61 4.04 19.79
N ASP A 156 -6.18 4.45 18.63
CA ASP A 156 -6.92 3.55 17.77
C ASP A 156 -5.97 2.69 16.93
N ILE A 157 -6.35 1.43 16.67
CA ILE A 157 -5.63 0.52 15.79
C ILE A 157 -6.36 0.46 14.45
N LEU A 158 -5.64 0.78 13.39
CA LEU A 158 -6.06 0.52 12.01
C LEU A 158 -5.39 -0.77 11.56
N HIS A 159 -6.12 -1.70 10.95
CA HIS A 159 -5.47 -2.96 10.55
C HIS A 159 -6.03 -3.58 9.27
N PHE A 160 -5.19 -4.43 8.65
CA PHE A 160 -5.63 -5.39 7.63
C PHE A 160 -5.02 -6.76 7.91
N GLY A 161 -5.88 -7.78 7.95
CA GLY A 161 -5.50 -9.18 8.15
C GLY A 161 -5.18 -9.59 9.59
N CYS A 162 -5.34 -8.70 10.60
CA CYS A 162 -5.08 -9.02 12.01
C CYS A 162 -6.36 -9.34 12.81
N ASP A 163 -7.49 -9.64 12.16
CA ASP A 163 -8.82 -9.79 12.77
C ASP A 163 -8.82 -10.75 13.98
N GLU A 164 -8.26 -11.96 13.81
CA GLU A 164 -8.22 -12.97 14.88
C GLU A 164 -7.26 -12.58 16.02
N LEU A 165 -6.10 -11.98 15.65
CA LEU A 165 -5.06 -11.59 16.61
C LEU A 165 -5.47 -10.40 17.49
N LEU A 166 -6.42 -9.59 17.02
CA LEU A 166 -6.95 -8.43 17.73
C LEU A 166 -8.31 -8.68 18.40
N SER A 167 -8.85 -9.90 18.32
CA SER A 167 -10.21 -10.22 18.79
C SER A 167 -10.43 -10.00 20.30
N ASN A 168 -9.38 -10.06 21.11
CA ASN A 168 -9.44 -9.95 22.58
C ASN A 168 -8.84 -8.63 23.11
N THR A 169 -8.69 -7.61 22.26
CA THR A 169 -8.20 -6.29 22.72
C THR A 169 -9.36 -5.39 23.12
N ASP A 170 -9.17 -4.60 24.18
CA ASP A 170 -10.12 -3.56 24.60
C ASP A 170 -9.92 -2.25 23.82
N THR A 171 -8.91 -2.20 22.94
CA THR A 171 -8.59 -1.04 22.13
C THR A 171 -9.55 -0.91 20.94
N SER A 172 -9.87 0.33 20.54
CA SER A 172 -10.64 0.58 19.32
C SER A 172 -9.89 0.08 18.09
N VAL A 173 -10.52 -0.82 17.35
CA VAL A 173 -9.94 -1.47 16.16
C VAL A 173 -10.79 -1.16 14.94
N VAL A 174 -10.14 -0.67 13.87
CA VAL A 174 -10.80 -0.31 12.61
C VAL A 174 -10.12 -1.05 11.45
N LYS A 175 -10.91 -1.69 10.62
CA LYS A 175 -10.39 -2.38 9.42
C LYS A 175 -9.97 -1.35 8.37
N ALA A 176 -8.71 -1.41 7.95
CA ALA A 176 -8.11 -0.54 6.95
C ALA A 176 -7.75 -1.37 5.71
N ILE A 177 -8.65 -1.38 4.73
CA ILE A 177 -8.46 -2.20 3.52
C ILE A 177 -7.53 -1.47 2.56
N PRO A 178 -6.39 -2.07 2.15
CA PRO A 178 -5.57 -1.54 1.07
C PRO A 178 -6.38 -1.41 -0.22
N SER A 179 -6.10 -0.38 -1.02
CA SER A 179 -6.89 -0.09 -2.22
C SER A 179 -6.07 0.73 -3.21
N ALA A 180 -6.24 0.43 -4.50
CA ALA A 180 -5.68 1.24 -5.58
C ALA A 180 -6.20 2.69 -5.55
N CYS A 181 -7.44 2.90 -5.06
CA CYS A 181 -7.97 4.25 -4.86
C CYS A 181 -7.16 5.04 -3.83
N ASN A 182 -6.76 4.41 -2.72
CA ASN A 182 -5.98 5.08 -1.67
C ASN A 182 -4.54 5.34 -2.13
N VAL A 183 -3.95 4.40 -2.87
CA VAL A 183 -2.64 4.58 -3.52
C VAL A 183 -2.68 5.77 -4.46
N GLY A 184 -3.67 5.84 -5.34
CA GLY A 184 -3.81 6.94 -6.29
C GLY A 184 -4.10 8.28 -5.63
N LYS A 185 -4.96 8.30 -4.61
CA LYS A 185 -5.26 9.53 -3.87
C LYS A 185 -4.00 10.08 -3.16
N LEU A 186 -3.25 9.22 -2.47
CA LEU A 186 -2.01 9.64 -1.81
C LEU A 186 -0.97 10.11 -2.83
N ALA A 187 -0.85 9.43 -3.97
CA ALA A 187 0.04 9.84 -5.05
C ALA A 187 -0.35 11.21 -5.63
N CYS A 188 -1.65 11.51 -5.78
CA CYS A 188 -2.10 12.81 -6.25
C CYS A 188 -1.83 13.92 -5.21
N ASP A 189 -2.09 13.65 -3.93
CA ASP A 189 -1.94 14.63 -2.85
C ASP A 189 -0.47 14.95 -2.53
N SER A 190 0.44 14.00 -2.76
CA SER A 190 1.87 14.10 -2.43
C SER A 190 2.77 13.87 -3.66
N TYR A 191 2.30 14.23 -4.84
CA TYR A 191 2.98 13.92 -6.10
C TYR A 191 4.42 14.43 -6.12
N ASP A 192 4.61 15.71 -5.79
CA ASP A 192 5.93 16.36 -5.85
C ASP A 192 6.94 15.76 -4.85
N ASP A 193 6.44 15.20 -3.72
CA ASP A 193 7.26 14.57 -2.70
C ASP A 193 7.60 13.11 -3.03
N LEU A 194 6.74 12.42 -3.79
CA LEU A 194 6.84 10.98 -4.04
C LEU A 194 7.34 10.63 -5.45
N VAL A 195 7.28 11.57 -6.40
CA VAL A 195 7.61 11.27 -7.80
C VAL A 195 9.08 10.87 -7.98
N GLU A 196 9.31 9.70 -8.62
CA GLU A 196 10.63 9.13 -8.91
C GLU A 196 10.83 8.99 -10.43
N ARG A 197 11.78 9.74 -10.97
CA ARG A 197 12.10 9.72 -12.40
C ARG A 197 13.16 8.69 -12.76
N ASP A 198 14.09 8.43 -11.84
CA ASP A 198 15.11 7.39 -11.98
C ASP A 198 14.71 6.13 -11.21
N PHE A 199 13.66 5.47 -11.71
CA PHE A 199 13.05 4.32 -11.05
C PHE A 199 13.69 2.97 -11.40
N TYR A 200 14.76 2.93 -12.17
CA TYR A 200 15.36 1.66 -12.61
C TYR A 200 15.83 0.81 -11.44
N GLU A 201 16.47 1.42 -10.46
CA GLU A 201 16.98 0.78 -9.25
C GLU A 201 15.94 0.73 -8.12
N LEU A 202 14.72 1.24 -8.32
CA LEU A 202 13.69 1.21 -7.30
C LEU A 202 13.32 -0.24 -6.96
N GLU A 203 13.42 -0.60 -5.70
CA GLU A 203 13.05 -1.91 -5.17
C GLU A 203 11.88 -1.77 -4.18
N PRO A 204 11.08 -2.84 -3.99
CA PRO A 204 10.06 -2.83 -2.95
C PRO A 204 10.68 -2.76 -1.56
N ASP A 205 10.01 -2.07 -0.65
CA ASP A 205 10.36 -2.04 0.75
C ASP A 205 9.89 -3.34 1.45
N TYR A 206 10.77 -4.31 1.47
CA TYR A 206 10.46 -5.63 2.03
C TYR A 206 10.39 -5.64 3.57
N MET A 207 10.94 -4.65 4.27
CA MET A 207 11.05 -4.53 5.73
C MET A 207 11.57 -5.79 6.45
N SER A 208 11.59 -6.93 5.81
CA SER A 208 12.13 -8.18 6.34
C SER A 208 13.55 -8.38 5.82
N VAL A 209 14.53 -8.31 6.72
CA VAL A 209 15.81 -8.94 6.47
C VAL A 209 15.52 -10.44 6.30
N PHE A 210 15.57 -10.95 5.07
CA PHE A 210 15.58 -12.39 4.81
C PHE A 210 16.80 -12.94 5.56
N LYS A 211 16.63 -13.46 6.75
CA LYS A 211 17.62 -14.34 7.38
C LYS A 211 17.62 -15.60 6.54
N LEU A 212 18.48 -15.64 5.51
CA LEU A 212 18.85 -16.86 4.82
C LEU A 212 19.30 -17.84 5.90
N GLY A 213 18.52 -18.92 6.07
CA GLY A 213 18.53 -19.91 7.11
C GLY A 213 19.85 -20.06 7.86
N GLU A 214 19.84 -19.81 9.15
CA GLU A 214 20.75 -20.47 10.06
C GLU A 214 20.55 -21.98 9.86
N LYS A 215 21.55 -22.63 9.24
CA LYS A 215 21.62 -24.09 9.20
C LYS A 215 21.54 -24.56 10.65
N LEU A 216 20.45 -25.26 11.00
CA LEU A 216 20.41 -26.07 12.21
C LEU A 216 21.63 -26.98 12.16
N GLN A 217 22.66 -26.65 12.93
CA GLN A 217 23.73 -27.59 13.23
C GLN A 217 23.10 -28.70 14.07
N LYS A 218 23.19 -29.91 13.51
CA LYS A 218 22.83 -31.16 14.20
C LYS A 218 23.80 -31.47 15.32
#